data_a1c70f60c4cb3a0a304934fb5af92af4
#
_entry.id   a1c70f60c4cb3a0a304934fb5af92af4
#
_cell.length_a   1.000
_cell.length_b   1.000
_cell.length_c   1.000
_cell.angle_alpha   90.00
_cell.angle_beta   90.00
_cell.angle_gamma   90.00
#
_symmetry.space_group_name_H-M   'P 1'
#
loop_
_entity.id
_entity.type
_entity.pdbx_description
1 polymer ?
#
loop_
_entity_poly.entity_id
_entity_poly.type
_entity_poly.pdbx_seq_one_letter_code
_entity_poly.pdbx_strand_id
1 'polypeptide(L)'
;MQTQIKLKELKHSPNNVRQVKASDSSLHSLTESIRSKGLLHNLVVSKNGKGYNVIDGNRRLDALNKIYKDKATPINCVVIEDDTEVGLHANMMREDMHPLDECDVIQALVADGGEDYDSIALRFGQTEHWVKQRIALSELSDLAKQKFRNYEFNLGIAKELTLGTHEKQDEYLTENETYYKDSAKRFLTSNKIPTSKALFTIDDTNIDELAIEKDLFGDEEYITNFEAFERMQMAYINSEVEAKKKAGYQDVILLVDRYSW
;
A
#
# COMPACT_ATOMS: atom_id res chain seq x y z
N MET A 1 28.10 -7.63 13.75
CA MET A 1 29.56 -7.86 13.73
C MET A 1 29.96 -8.36 12.35
N GLN A 2 31.02 -7.78 11.72
CA GLN A 2 31.48 -8.27 10.40
C GLN A 2 32.29 -9.53 10.57
N THR A 3 32.03 -10.58 9.79
CA THR A 3 32.72 -11.85 9.82
C THR A 3 32.71 -12.54 8.45
N GLN A 4 33.61 -13.52 8.26
CA GLN A 4 33.64 -14.34 7.06
C GLN A 4 32.94 -15.68 7.32
N ILE A 5 31.96 -16.00 6.51
CA ILE A 5 31.14 -17.22 6.62
C ILE A 5 31.27 -18.01 5.31
N LYS A 6 31.40 -19.33 5.41
CA LYS A 6 31.51 -20.20 4.22
C LYS A 6 30.17 -20.20 3.46
N LEU A 7 30.24 -20.09 2.14
CA LEU A 7 29.05 -20.05 1.28
C LEU A 7 28.06 -21.20 1.54
N LYS A 8 28.56 -22.40 1.88
CA LYS A 8 27.72 -23.57 2.22
C LYS A 8 26.88 -23.42 3.50
N GLU A 9 27.27 -22.50 4.38
CA GLU A 9 26.63 -22.25 5.67
C GLU A 9 25.52 -21.18 5.54
N LEU A 10 25.44 -20.51 4.38
CA LEU A 10 24.46 -19.48 4.07
C LEU A 10 23.24 -20.10 3.38
N LYS A 11 22.04 -19.79 3.88
CA LYS A 11 20.76 -20.24 3.33
C LYS A 11 19.81 -19.05 3.18
N HIS A 12 18.87 -19.16 2.27
CA HIS A 12 17.76 -18.20 2.22
C HIS A 12 16.96 -18.25 3.53
N SER A 13 16.59 -17.08 4.04
CA SER A 13 15.66 -17.01 5.17
C SER A 13 14.29 -17.52 4.75
N PRO A 14 13.62 -18.39 5.55
CA PRO A 14 12.24 -18.80 5.30
C PRO A 14 11.26 -17.60 5.40
N ASN A 15 11.64 -16.55 6.13
CA ASN A 15 10.87 -15.32 6.32
C ASN A 15 11.13 -14.28 5.20
N ASN A 16 11.61 -14.72 4.04
CA ASN A 16 11.85 -13.82 2.92
C ASN A 16 10.51 -13.32 2.35
N VAL A 17 10.17 -12.07 2.66
CA VAL A 17 8.90 -11.41 2.28
C VAL A 17 8.78 -11.20 0.77
N ARG A 18 9.89 -11.16 0.02
CA ARG A 18 9.86 -10.92 -1.42
C ARG A 18 9.34 -12.12 -2.19
N GLN A 19 8.08 -12.05 -2.62
CA GLN A 19 7.43 -13.08 -3.44
C GLN A 19 7.68 -12.93 -4.95
N VAL A 20 8.06 -11.74 -5.41
CA VAL A 20 8.35 -11.48 -6.83
C VAL A 20 9.78 -11.94 -7.15
N LYS A 21 9.92 -12.95 -8.01
CA LYS A 21 11.22 -13.38 -8.54
C LYS A 21 11.79 -12.30 -9.47
N ALA A 22 13.03 -11.88 -9.21
CA ALA A 22 13.73 -11.00 -10.14
C ALA A 22 13.84 -11.64 -11.52
N SER A 23 13.78 -10.82 -12.58
CA SER A 23 13.98 -11.31 -13.95
C SER A 23 15.39 -11.93 -14.09
N ASP A 24 15.52 -12.96 -14.92
CA ASP A 24 16.81 -13.62 -15.17
C ASP A 24 17.88 -12.66 -15.69
N SER A 25 17.49 -11.65 -16.48
CA SER A 25 18.37 -10.59 -16.96
C SER A 25 18.97 -9.74 -15.82
N SER A 26 18.17 -9.41 -14.82
CA SER A 26 18.60 -8.64 -13.66
C SER A 26 19.56 -9.42 -12.76
N LEU A 27 19.33 -10.72 -12.58
CA LEU A 27 20.24 -11.58 -11.84
C LEU A 27 21.56 -11.79 -12.60
N HIS A 28 21.51 -11.89 -13.95
CA HIS A 28 22.70 -11.99 -14.79
C HIS A 28 23.59 -10.75 -14.64
N SER A 29 23.04 -9.55 -14.78
CA SER A 29 23.78 -8.29 -14.62
C SER A 29 24.43 -8.17 -13.23
N LEU A 30 23.73 -8.57 -12.18
CA LEU A 30 24.27 -8.59 -10.82
C LEU A 30 25.42 -9.60 -10.69
N THR A 31 25.29 -10.78 -11.29
CA THR A 31 26.33 -11.81 -11.29
C THR A 31 27.63 -11.32 -11.94
N GLU A 32 27.53 -10.68 -13.12
CA GLU A 32 28.67 -10.09 -13.82
C GLU A 32 29.30 -8.93 -13.03
N SER A 33 28.49 -8.08 -12.38
CA SER A 33 28.99 -7.02 -11.51
C SER A 33 29.79 -7.58 -10.32
N ILE A 34 29.28 -8.61 -9.65
CA ILE A 34 29.99 -9.25 -8.52
C ILE A 34 31.24 -9.96 -8.99
N ARG A 35 31.22 -10.58 -10.19
CA ARG A 35 32.40 -11.23 -10.76
C ARG A 35 33.51 -10.23 -11.06
N SER A 36 33.18 -9.05 -11.57
CA SER A 36 34.18 -8.04 -11.98
C SER A 36 34.68 -7.16 -10.83
N LYS A 37 33.81 -6.79 -9.88
CA LYS A 37 34.09 -5.80 -8.83
C LYS A 37 34.16 -6.41 -7.41
N GLY A 38 33.84 -7.70 -7.27
CA GLY A 38 33.66 -8.32 -5.95
C GLY A 38 32.31 -7.94 -5.31
N LEU A 39 32.13 -8.44 -4.09
CA LEU A 39 30.92 -8.15 -3.28
C LEU A 39 31.11 -6.77 -2.60
N LEU A 40 30.54 -5.71 -3.19
CA LEU A 40 30.65 -4.34 -2.68
C LEU A 40 29.87 -4.14 -1.36
N HIS A 41 28.75 -4.85 -1.17
CA HIS A 41 27.93 -4.79 0.03
C HIS A 41 27.82 -6.18 0.66
N ASN A 42 28.16 -6.28 1.94
CA ASN A 42 28.11 -7.52 2.68
C ASN A 42 26.67 -8.09 2.74
N LEU A 43 26.57 -9.41 2.88
CA LEU A 43 25.29 -10.05 3.23
C LEU A 43 24.98 -9.77 4.70
N VAL A 44 23.71 -9.54 5.03
CA VAL A 44 23.25 -9.50 6.42
C VAL A 44 22.65 -10.86 6.76
N VAL A 45 23.12 -11.45 7.84
CA VAL A 45 22.76 -12.82 8.20
C VAL A 45 22.47 -12.94 9.69
N SER A 46 21.54 -13.83 10.02
CA SER A 46 21.33 -14.24 11.41
C SER A 46 21.71 -15.69 11.63
N LYS A 47 22.00 -16.05 12.87
CA LYS A 47 22.43 -17.40 13.23
C LYS A 47 21.22 -18.35 13.28
N ASN A 48 21.29 -19.46 12.58
CA ASN A 48 20.28 -20.52 12.59
C ASN A 48 20.92 -21.88 12.83
N GLY A 49 20.95 -22.30 14.07
CA GLY A 49 21.58 -23.57 14.49
C GLY A 49 23.07 -23.62 14.11
N LYS A 50 23.44 -24.50 13.18
CA LYS A 50 24.82 -24.67 12.67
C LYS A 50 25.12 -23.82 11.44
N GLY A 51 24.15 -23.03 10.94
CA GLY A 51 24.29 -22.20 9.74
C GLY A 51 23.78 -20.79 9.96
N TYR A 52 23.56 -20.07 8.86
CA TYR A 52 23.11 -18.70 8.86
C TYR A 52 22.01 -18.48 7.82
N ASN A 53 20.94 -17.83 8.23
CA ASN A 53 19.91 -17.33 7.32
C ASN A 53 20.33 -15.96 6.76
N VAL A 54 20.25 -15.81 5.44
CA VAL A 54 20.48 -14.53 4.79
C VAL A 54 19.22 -13.70 4.87
N ILE A 55 19.26 -12.67 5.70
CA ILE A 55 18.18 -11.73 5.93
C ILE A 55 18.18 -10.68 4.83
N ASP A 56 19.34 -10.08 4.54
CA ASP A 56 19.53 -9.18 3.41
C ASP A 56 20.60 -9.67 2.45
N GLY A 57 20.31 -9.59 1.15
CA GLY A 57 21.23 -9.98 0.08
C GLY A 57 20.90 -11.31 -0.58
N ASN A 58 19.68 -11.79 -0.54
CA ASN A 58 19.26 -13.05 -1.17
C ASN A 58 19.63 -13.13 -2.66
N ARG A 59 19.44 -12.07 -3.45
CA ARG A 59 19.90 -12.00 -4.85
C ARG A 59 21.42 -12.10 -4.99
N ARG A 60 22.17 -11.47 -4.05
CA ARG A 60 23.63 -11.57 -3.98
C ARG A 60 24.05 -12.99 -3.63
N LEU A 61 23.33 -13.66 -2.73
CA LEU A 61 23.54 -15.08 -2.44
C LEU A 61 23.35 -15.96 -3.69
N ASP A 62 22.27 -15.71 -4.47
CA ASP A 62 22.03 -16.43 -5.72
C ASP A 62 23.15 -16.19 -6.75
N ALA A 63 23.60 -14.96 -6.90
CA ALA A 63 24.71 -14.62 -7.76
C ALA A 63 26.02 -15.28 -7.30
N LEU A 64 26.34 -15.25 -6.00
CA LEU A 64 27.51 -15.92 -5.42
C LEU A 64 27.46 -17.43 -5.62
N ASN A 65 26.28 -18.04 -5.50
CA ASN A 65 26.08 -19.46 -5.79
C ASN A 65 26.31 -19.82 -7.27
N LYS A 66 26.06 -18.88 -8.21
CA LYS A 66 26.39 -19.06 -9.64
C LYS A 66 27.89 -18.83 -9.93
N ILE A 67 28.54 -17.94 -9.20
CA ILE A 67 29.98 -17.59 -9.39
C ILE A 67 30.89 -18.65 -8.82
N TYR A 68 30.66 -19.05 -7.57
CA TYR A 68 31.59 -19.93 -6.83
C TYR A 68 31.10 -21.38 -6.85
N LYS A 69 31.87 -22.26 -7.52
CA LYS A 69 31.67 -23.72 -7.49
C LYS A 69 32.08 -24.30 -6.14
N ASP A 70 33.19 -23.78 -5.57
CA ASP A 70 33.63 -24.17 -4.23
C ASP A 70 32.77 -23.52 -3.16
N LYS A 71 31.97 -24.34 -2.49
CA LYS A 71 31.08 -23.90 -1.41
C LYS A 71 31.78 -23.62 -0.08
N ALA A 72 33.11 -23.86 0.00
CA ALA A 72 33.92 -23.45 1.14
C ALA A 72 34.43 -22.00 1.03
N THR A 73 34.16 -21.30 -0.09
CA THR A 73 34.54 -19.90 -0.30
C THR A 73 34.01 -19.03 0.85
N PRO A 74 34.89 -18.24 1.51
CA PRO A 74 34.48 -17.31 2.56
C PRO A 74 33.79 -16.08 1.96
N ILE A 75 32.65 -15.72 2.51
CA ILE A 75 31.84 -14.57 2.10
C ILE A 75 31.76 -13.58 3.27
N ASN A 76 32.02 -12.31 2.99
CA ASN A 76 31.90 -11.26 3.99
C ASN A 76 30.43 -11.03 4.35
N CYS A 77 30.10 -11.18 5.64
CA CYS A 77 28.77 -11.06 6.18
C CYS A 77 28.76 -10.15 7.41
N VAL A 78 27.62 -9.52 7.66
CA VAL A 78 27.27 -8.85 8.92
C VAL A 78 26.36 -9.78 9.69
N VAL A 79 26.78 -10.27 10.84
CA VAL A 79 25.95 -11.12 11.71
C VAL A 79 25.14 -10.24 12.65
N ILE A 80 23.83 -10.48 12.70
CA ILE A 80 22.89 -9.85 13.62
C ILE A 80 22.29 -10.91 14.56
N GLU A 81 21.88 -10.48 15.75
CA GLU A 81 21.42 -11.39 16.80
C GLU A 81 19.93 -11.68 16.72
N ASP A 82 19.13 -10.79 16.11
CA ASP A 82 17.68 -10.94 15.99
C ASP A 82 17.24 -11.00 14.51
N ASP A 83 16.47 -12.07 14.20
CA ASP A 83 16.07 -12.42 12.83
C ASP A 83 14.93 -11.58 12.29
N THR A 84 14.02 -11.18 13.15
CA THR A 84 12.72 -10.69 12.74
C THR A 84 12.73 -9.22 12.38
N GLU A 85 13.26 -8.39 13.27
CA GLU A 85 13.18 -6.93 13.14
C GLU A 85 14.13 -6.34 12.10
N VAL A 86 15.39 -6.75 12.12
CA VAL A 86 16.42 -6.16 11.24
C VAL A 86 16.28 -6.64 9.81
N GLY A 87 15.82 -7.87 9.61
CA GLY A 87 15.52 -8.40 8.28
C GLY A 87 14.34 -7.70 7.62
N LEU A 88 13.30 -7.45 8.38
CA LEU A 88 12.14 -6.67 7.94
C LEU A 88 12.55 -5.22 7.61
N HIS A 89 13.32 -4.58 8.48
CA HIS A 89 13.84 -3.23 8.28
C HIS A 89 14.75 -3.11 7.06
N ALA A 90 15.70 -4.04 6.88
CA ALA A 90 16.62 -4.05 5.75
C ALA A 90 15.91 -4.32 4.41
N ASN A 91 14.79 -5.06 4.43
CA ASN A 91 13.99 -5.32 3.23
C ASN A 91 13.09 -4.14 2.86
N MET A 92 12.52 -3.43 3.82
CA MET A 92 11.64 -2.27 3.54
C MET A 92 12.43 -1.01 3.12
N MET A 93 13.70 -0.88 3.50
CA MET A 93 14.57 0.23 3.05
C MET A 93 15.04 0.08 1.60
N ARG A 94 14.56 -0.91 0.85
CA ARG A 94 14.93 -1.09 -0.56
C ARG A 94 13.92 -0.40 -1.47
N GLU A 95 14.43 0.44 -2.38
CA GLU A 95 13.67 1.06 -3.47
C GLU A 95 12.90 0.06 -4.38
N ASP A 96 13.17 -1.25 -4.24
CA ASP A 96 12.65 -2.32 -5.13
C ASP A 96 11.53 -3.17 -4.50
N MET A 97 11.04 -2.87 -3.28
CA MET A 97 10.04 -3.72 -2.65
C MET A 97 8.65 -3.47 -3.25
N HIS A 98 7.92 -4.54 -3.54
CA HIS A 98 6.56 -4.37 -4.04
C HIS A 98 5.64 -3.84 -2.92
N PRO A 99 4.73 -2.87 -3.20
CA PRO A 99 3.88 -2.28 -2.15
C PRO A 99 3.02 -3.28 -1.36
N LEU A 100 2.64 -4.42 -1.94
CA LEU A 100 1.95 -5.51 -1.21
C LEU A 100 2.89 -6.22 -0.21
N ASP A 101 4.17 -6.36 -0.54
CA ASP A 101 5.12 -6.96 0.40
C ASP A 101 5.41 -5.98 1.56
N GLU A 102 5.40 -4.66 1.30
CA GLU A 102 5.44 -3.63 2.36
C GLU A 102 4.20 -3.70 3.24
N CYS A 103 3.00 -3.89 2.64
CA CYS A 103 1.75 -4.09 3.36
C CYS A 103 1.83 -5.29 4.32
N ASP A 104 2.26 -6.45 3.82
CA ASP A 104 2.36 -7.69 4.61
C ASP A 104 3.28 -7.50 5.83
N VAL A 105 4.41 -6.79 5.65
CA VAL A 105 5.35 -6.49 6.74
C VAL A 105 4.73 -5.56 7.78
N ILE A 106 4.08 -4.48 7.35
CA ILE A 106 3.46 -3.52 8.26
C ILE A 106 2.34 -4.19 9.06
N GLN A 107 1.52 -5.02 8.41
CA GLN A 107 0.47 -5.79 9.10
C GLN A 107 1.05 -6.71 10.18
N ALA A 108 2.16 -7.39 9.90
CA ALA A 108 2.83 -8.25 10.89
C ALA A 108 3.31 -7.43 12.11
N LEU A 109 3.89 -6.24 11.90
CA LEU A 109 4.34 -5.37 12.99
C LEU A 109 3.18 -4.87 13.86
N VAL A 110 2.05 -4.52 13.25
CA VAL A 110 0.83 -4.13 13.98
C VAL A 110 0.28 -5.31 14.79
N ALA A 111 0.24 -6.51 14.20
CA ALA A 111 -0.33 -7.71 14.82
C ALA A 111 0.55 -8.27 15.97
N ASP A 112 1.87 -8.34 15.77
CA ASP A 112 2.79 -8.98 16.72
C ASP A 112 3.19 -8.05 17.86
N GLY A 113 3.34 -6.76 17.59
CA GLY A 113 3.89 -5.78 18.55
C GLY A 113 2.87 -4.79 19.11
N GLY A 114 1.68 -4.68 18.52
CA GLY A 114 0.74 -3.60 18.86
C GLY A 114 1.32 -2.23 18.59
N GLU A 115 2.32 -2.10 17.70
CA GLU A 115 2.93 -0.82 17.34
C GLU A 115 1.88 0.09 16.68
N ASP A 116 1.88 1.36 17.07
CA ASP A 116 1.08 2.36 16.40
C ASP A 116 1.71 2.82 15.07
N TYR A 117 0.91 3.45 14.24
CA TYR A 117 1.34 3.87 12.90
C TYR A 117 2.47 4.91 12.93
N ASP A 118 2.52 5.77 13.95
CA ASP A 118 3.58 6.76 14.13
C ASP A 118 4.92 6.10 14.43
N SER A 119 4.93 5.10 15.31
CA SER A 119 6.13 4.31 15.65
C SER A 119 6.67 3.57 14.42
N ILE A 120 5.77 2.95 13.64
CA ILE A 120 6.13 2.27 12.39
C ILE A 120 6.69 3.28 11.38
N ALA A 121 6.03 4.43 11.20
CA ALA A 121 6.46 5.48 10.29
C ALA A 121 7.87 5.98 10.64
N LEU A 122 8.11 6.29 11.92
CA LEU A 122 9.42 6.72 12.42
C LEU A 122 10.50 5.66 12.16
N ARG A 123 10.18 4.39 12.43
CA ARG A 123 11.10 3.26 12.23
C ARG A 123 11.53 3.10 10.77
N PHE A 124 10.63 3.37 9.82
CA PHE A 124 10.91 3.24 8.38
C PHE A 124 11.30 4.56 7.72
N GLY A 125 11.44 5.66 8.47
CA GLY A 125 11.75 6.97 7.93
C GLY A 125 10.69 7.49 6.96
N GLN A 126 9.44 7.07 7.17
CA GLN A 126 8.27 7.41 6.36
C GLN A 126 7.27 8.25 7.15
N THR A 127 6.15 8.60 6.54
CA THR A 127 5.05 9.31 7.20
C THR A 127 3.97 8.32 7.67
N GLU A 128 3.18 8.68 8.69
CA GLU A 128 1.99 7.92 9.08
C GLU A 128 1.03 7.69 7.91
N HIS A 129 0.86 8.70 7.06
CA HIS A 129 0.06 8.60 5.83
C HIS A 129 0.59 7.50 4.89
N TRP A 130 1.92 7.37 4.73
CA TRP A 130 2.51 6.28 3.95
C TRP A 130 2.18 4.90 4.56
N VAL A 131 2.25 4.76 5.90
CA VAL A 131 1.88 3.52 6.59
C VAL A 131 0.42 3.16 6.34
N LYS A 132 -0.49 4.13 6.50
CA LYS A 132 -1.93 3.94 6.20
C LYS A 132 -2.16 3.51 4.75
N GLN A 133 -1.46 4.13 3.80
CA GLN A 133 -1.54 3.76 2.39
C GLN A 133 -1.09 2.32 2.12
N ARG A 134 -0.11 1.80 2.84
CA ARG A 134 0.35 0.42 2.67
C ARG A 134 -0.63 -0.57 3.28
N ILE A 135 -1.09 -0.32 4.50
CA ILE A 135 -2.08 -1.18 5.17
C ILE A 135 -3.37 -1.26 4.35
N ALA A 136 -3.82 -0.16 3.77
CA ALA A 136 -5.03 -0.14 2.96
C ALA A 136 -4.98 -1.10 1.76
N LEU A 137 -3.80 -1.47 1.26
CA LEU A 137 -3.67 -2.46 0.19
C LEU A 137 -4.09 -3.88 0.61
N SER A 138 -4.25 -4.14 1.91
CA SER A 138 -4.82 -5.41 2.39
C SER A 138 -6.26 -5.62 1.94
N GLU A 139 -7.00 -4.50 1.75
CA GLU A 139 -8.40 -4.49 1.31
C GLU A 139 -8.59 -4.73 -0.20
N LEU A 140 -7.51 -4.99 -0.92
CA LEU A 140 -7.62 -5.44 -2.30
C LEU A 140 -8.14 -6.88 -2.37
N SER A 141 -9.01 -7.16 -3.34
CA SER A 141 -9.43 -8.52 -3.66
C SER A 141 -8.24 -9.39 -4.09
N ASP A 142 -8.40 -10.69 -4.08
CA ASP A 142 -7.34 -11.61 -4.52
C ASP A 142 -6.98 -11.40 -5.99
N LEU A 143 -7.97 -11.12 -6.85
CA LEU A 143 -7.76 -10.79 -8.25
C LEU A 143 -6.96 -9.48 -8.40
N ALA A 144 -7.33 -8.45 -7.62
CA ALA A 144 -6.63 -7.17 -7.63
C ALA A 144 -5.17 -7.32 -7.15
N LYS A 145 -4.94 -8.08 -6.07
CA LYS A 145 -3.58 -8.39 -5.58
C LYS A 145 -2.75 -9.10 -6.63
N GLN A 146 -3.34 -10.11 -7.29
CA GLN A 146 -2.65 -10.86 -8.36
C GLN A 146 -2.25 -9.95 -9.52
N LYS A 147 -3.20 -9.16 -10.06
CA LYS A 147 -2.95 -8.23 -11.16
C LYS A 147 -1.94 -7.15 -10.79
N PHE A 148 -2.01 -6.61 -9.57
CA PHE A 148 -1.05 -5.63 -9.08
C PHE A 148 0.35 -6.22 -8.95
N ARG A 149 0.50 -7.45 -8.47
CA ARG A 149 1.80 -8.16 -8.43
C ARG A 149 2.38 -8.40 -9.83
N ASN A 150 1.53 -8.56 -10.83
CA ASN A 150 1.92 -8.70 -12.23
C ASN A 150 2.21 -7.35 -12.91
N TYR A 151 2.13 -6.23 -12.19
CA TYR A 151 2.30 -4.86 -12.72
C TYR A 151 1.32 -4.50 -13.84
N GLU A 152 0.10 -5.10 -13.85
CA GLU A 152 -0.94 -4.75 -14.80
C GLU A 152 -1.50 -3.34 -14.58
N PHE A 153 -1.35 -2.82 -13.37
CA PHE A 153 -1.65 -1.43 -13.01
C PHE A 153 -0.70 -0.92 -11.91
N ASN A 154 -0.70 0.38 -11.69
CA ASN A 154 0.19 1.05 -10.73
C ASN A 154 -0.46 1.24 -9.35
N LEU A 155 0.34 1.69 -8.37
CA LEU A 155 -0.12 1.95 -6.99
C LEU A 155 -1.29 2.95 -6.93
N GLY A 156 -1.34 3.94 -7.82
CA GLY A 156 -2.43 4.92 -7.86
C GLY A 156 -3.78 4.26 -8.13
N ILE A 157 -3.83 3.29 -9.05
CA ILE A 157 -5.04 2.52 -9.34
C ILE A 157 -5.34 1.55 -8.20
N ALA A 158 -4.32 0.87 -7.65
CA ALA A 158 -4.48 -0.01 -6.50
C ALA A 158 -5.17 0.70 -5.32
N LYS A 159 -4.79 1.95 -5.06
CA LYS A 159 -5.44 2.79 -4.03
C LYS A 159 -6.92 3.03 -4.33
N GLU A 160 -7.26 3.40 -5.57
CA GLU A 160 -8.66 3.64 -5.90
C GLU A 160 -9.50 2.36 -5.79
N LEU A 161 -8.93 1.19 -6.09
CA LEU A 161 -9.61 -0.09 -5.94
C LEU A 161 -10.05 -0.35 -4.50
N THR A 162 -9.29 0.08 -3.50
CA THR A 162 -9.68 -0.10 -2.08
C THR A 162 -10.91 0.73 -1.65
N LEU A 163 -11.42 1.63 -2.49
CA LEU A 163 -12.64 2.38 -2.23
C LEU A 163 -13.93 1.55 -2.42
N GLY A 164 -13.83 0.40 -3.08
CA GLY A 164 -14.96 -0.49 -3.36
C GLY A 164 -14.86 -1.82 -2.64
N THR A 165 -15.99 -2.56 -2.59
CA THR A 165 -16.00 -3.96 -2.12
C THR A 165 -15.22 -4.86 -3.07
N HIS A 166 -14.82 -6.05 -2.61
CA HIS A 166 -14.10 -7.02 -3.44
C HIS A 166 -14.87 -7.36 -4.73
N GLU A 167 -16.19 -7.48 -4.66
CA GLU A 167 -17.03 -7.75 -5.82
C GLU A 167 -16.95 -6.62 -6.87
N LYS A 168 -17.02 -5.36 -6.43
CA LYS A 168 -16.86 -4.20 -7.32
C LYS A 168 -15.46 -4.05 -7.89
N GLN A 169 -14.44 -4.39 -7.10
CA GLN A 169 -13.05 -4.42 -7.58
C GLN A 169 -12.90 -5.43 -8.72
N ASP A 170 -13.42 -6.65 -8.51
CA ASP A 170 -13.33 -7.75 -9.48
C ASP A 170 -14.16 -7.45 -10.73
N GLU A 171 -15.36 -6.86 -10.58
CA GLU A 171 -16.20 -6.39 -11.68
C GLU A 171 -15.43 -5.38 -12.55
N TYR A 172 -14.89 -4.32 -11.93
CA TYR A 172 -14.10 -3.31 -12.65
C TYR A 172 -12.90 -3.91 -13.40
N LEU A 173 -12.15 -4.82 -12.74
CA LEU A 173 -10.96 -5.44 -13.31
C LEU A 173 -11.27 -6.48 -14.39
N THR A 174 -12.49 -7.01 -14.42
CA THR A 174 -12.93 -7.99 -15.42
C THR A 174 -13.54 -7.31 -16.64
N GLU A 175 -14.27 -6.20 -16.44
CA GLU A 175 -14.95 -5.48 -17.54
C GLU A 175 -14.00 -4.56 -18.32
N ASN A 176 -12.82 -4.24 -17.79
CA ASN A 176 -11.89 -3.33 -18.43
C ASN A 176 -10.58 -4.03 -18.80
N GLU A 177 -10.12 -3.84 -20.03
CA GLU A 177 -8.80 -4.30 -20.50
C GLU A 177 -7.67 -3.35 -20.11
N THR A 178 -8.01 -2.07 -19.86
CA THR A 178 -7.06 -1.01 -19.48
C THR A 178 -7.60 -0.25 -18.29
N TYR A 179 -6.71 0.02 -17.33
CA TYR A 179 -7.11 0.61 -16.06
C TYR A 179 -6.65 2.07 -15.94
N TYR A 180 -7.59 2.95 -15.60
CA TYR A 180 -7.34 4.37 -15.38
C TYR A 180 -7.81 4.79 -13.99
N LYS A 181 -7.01 5.62 -13.30
CA LYS A 181 -7.28 6.06 -11.93
C LYS A 181 -8.68 6.68 -11.77
N ASP A 182 -9.00 7.66 -12.61
CA ASP A 182 -10.29 8.39 -12.53
C ASP A 182 -11.50 7.49 -12.89
N SER A 183 -11.30 6.55 -13.81
CA SER A 183 -12.31 5.57 -14.16
C SER A 183 -12.59 4.61 -13.00
N ALA A 184 -11.54 4.07 -12.38
CA ALA A 184 -11.64 3.21 -11.21
C ALA A 184 -12.35 3.93 -10.06
N LYS A 185 -11.91 5.15 -9.71
CA LYS A 185 -12.53 5.96 -8.66
C LYS A 185 -14.03 6.15 -8.93
N ARG A 186 -14.40 6.63 -10.12
CA ARG A 186 -15.80 6.87 -10.50
C ARG A 186 -16.66 5.60 -10.41
N PHE A 187 -16.16 4.48 -10.88
CA PHE A 187 -16.87 3.21 -10.84
C PHE A 187 -17.09 2.74 -9.39
N LEU A 188 -16.01 2.74 -8.60
CA LEU A 188 -16.03 2.22 -7.24
C LEU A 188 -16.77 3.10 -6.24
N THR A 189 -16.85 4.41 -6.51
CA THR A 189 -17.61 5.36 -5.69
C THR A 189 -18.96 5.75 -6.28
N SER A 190 -19.46 5.02 -7.29
CA SER A 190 -20.73 5.32 -7.97
C SER A 190 -21.96 5.34 -7.06
N ASN A 191 -21.86 4.72 -5.89
CA ASN A 191 -22.89 4.69 -4.85
C ASN A 191 -22.48 5.48 -3.59
N LYS A 192 -21.58 6.46 -3.71
CA LYS A 192 -21.08 7.29 -2.60
C LYS A 192 -21.08 8.75 -3.04
N ILE A 193 -21.41 9.66 -2.14
CA ILE A 193 -21.38 11.12 -2.39
C ILE A 193 -20.24 11.71 -1.57
N PRO A 194 -19.24 12.38 -2.18
CA PRO A 194 -18.22 13.10 -1.40
C PRO A 194 -18.87 14.13 -0.46
N THR A 195 -18.39 14.21 0.78
CA THR A 195 -18.93 15.19 1.77
C THR A 195 -18.78 16.63 1.29
N SER A 196 -17.79 16.91 0.43
CA SER A 196 -17.60 18.22 -0.22
C SER A 196 -18.75 18.67 -1.11
N LYS A 197 -19.70 17.78 -1.45
CA LYS A 197 -20.92 18.09 -2.21
C LYS A 197 -22.06 18.60 -1.32
N ALA A 198 -21.97 18.46 0.00
CA ALA A 198 -22.96 18.99 0.92
C ALA A 198 -22.90 20.52 0.93
N LEU A 199 -24.05 21.16 0.72
CA LEU A 199 -24.23 22.61 0.86
C LEU A 199 -24.51 23.00 2.31
N PHE A 200 -24.93 22.07 3.14
CA PHE A 200 -25.19 22.23 4.57
C PHE A 200 -23.97 21.81 5.39
N THR A 201 -23.93 22.24 6.64
CA THR A 201 -22.86 21.87 7.56
C THR A 201 -23.03 20.44 8.03
N ILE A 202 -21.97 19.64 7.91
CA ILE A 202 -21.90 18.31 8.50
C ILE A 202 -21.30 18.47 9.90
N ASP A 203 -22.02 18.01 10.92
CA ASP A 203 -21.65 18.10 12.34
C ASP A 203 -22.15 16.87 13.13
N ASP A 204 -21.91 16.86 14.43
CA ASP A 204 -22.28 15.76 15.32
C ASP A 204 -23.78 15.45 15.36
N THR A 205 -24.64 16.33 14.84
CA THR A 205 -26.09 16.13 14.85
C THR A 205 -26.60 15.34 13.65
N ASN A 206 -25.82 15.28 12.57
CA ASN A 206 -26.23 14.65 11.30
C ASN A 206 -25.24 13.63 10.74
N ILE A 207 -24.03 13.54 11.31
CA ILE A 207 -22.98 12.64 10.82
C ILE A 207 -23.39 11.17 10.83
N ASP A 208 -24.07 10.72 11.89
CA ASP A 208 -24.53 9.33 12.01
C ASP A 208 -25.62 9.00 10.98
N GLU A 209 -26.54 9.96 10.76
CA GLU A 209 -27.63 9.77 9.80
C GLU A 209 -27.15 9.76 8.35
N LEU A 210 -26.11 10.54 8.04
CA LEU A 210 -25.49 10.57 6.72
C LEU A 210 -24.68 9.31 6.42
N ALA A 211 -24.38 8.50 7.44
CA ALA A 211 -23.56 7.29 7.36
C ALA A 211 -22.24 7.57 6.63
N ILE A 212 -21.42 8.46 7.23
CA ILE A 212 -20.17 8.90 6.61
C ILE A 212 -19.10 7.80 6.73
N GLU A 213 -18.56 7.42 5.58
CA GLU A 213 -17.42 6.55 5.45
C GLU A 213 -16.18 7.38 5.09
N LYS A 214 -15.07 7.15 5.81
CA LYS A 214 -13.77 7.72 5.44
C LYS A 214 -13.07 6.77 4.51
N ASP A 215 -12.36 7.33 3.52
CA ASP A 215 -11.43 6.50 2.79
C ASP A 215 -10.33 5.98 3.73
N LEU A 216 -9.69 4.89 3.36
CA LEU A 216 -8.64 4.26 4.18
C LEU A 216 -7.38 5.15 4.31
N PHE A 217 -7.26 6.17 3.48
CA PHE A 217 -6.14 7.11 3.46
C PHE A 217 -6.41 8.36 4.31
N GLY A 218 -7.70 8.61 4.64
CA GLY A 218 -8.15 9.81 5.36
C GLY A 218 -8.15 11.06 4.49
N ASP A 219 -8.06 10.91 3.16
CA ASP A 219 -8.01 12.03 2.22
C ASP A 219 -9.42 12.50 1.82
N GLU A 220 -10.40 11.59 1.81
CA GLU A 220 -11.78 11.90 1.43
C GLU A 220 -12.78 11.19 2.35
N GLU A 221 -13.94 11.83 2.54
CA GLU A 221 -15.06 11.30 3.28
C GLU A 221 -16.28 11.24 2.35
N TYR A 222 -17.06 10.16 2.46
CA TYR A 222 -18.20 9.87 1.60
C TYR A 222 -19.47 9.65 2.41
N ILE A 223 -20.55 10.22 1.92
CA ILE A 223 -21.91 9.98 2.41
C ILE A 223 -22.45 8.75 1.69
N THR A 224 -22.96 7.77 2.44
CA THR A 224 -23.53 6.54 1.88
C THR A 224 -25.06 6.49 2.01
N ASN A 225 -25.66 7.30 2.89
CA ASN A 225 -27.10 7.44 2.98
C ASN A 225 -27.60 8.58 2.08
N PHE A 226 -27.95 8.22 0.83
CA PHE A 226 -28.47 9.16 -0.18
C PHE A 226 -29.77 9.85 0.22
N GLU A 227 -30.69 9.12 0.85
CA GLU A 227 -31.99 9.66 1.25
C GLU A 227 -31.84 10.75 2.32
N ALA A 228 -30.99 10.52 3.31
CA ALA A 228 -30.66 11.51 4.31
C ALA A 228 -29.98 12.74 3.70
N PHE A 229 -29.02 12.52 2.79
CA PHE A 229 -28.34 13.60 2.09
C PHE A 229 -29.32 14.46 1.29
N GLU A 230 -30.14 13.85 0.42
CA GLU A 230 -31.12 14.60 -0.39
C GLU A 230 -32.07 15.41 0.47
N ARG A 231 -32.60 14.82 1.54
CA ARG A 231 -33.52 15.52 2.47
C ARG A 231 -32.81 16.73 3.10
N MET A 232 -31.62 16.59 3.62
CA MET A 232 -30.88 17.69 4.27
C MET A 232 -30.46 18.75 3.26
N GLN A 233 -30.01 18.36 2.08
CA GLN A 233 -29.67 19.26 0.99
C GLN A 233 -30.83 20.11 0.56
N MET A 234 -32.03 19.51 0.37
CA MET A 234 -33.24 20.22 0.02
C MET A 234 -33.75 21.14 1.14
N ALA A 235 -33.63 20.72 2.40
CA ALA A 235 -33.97 21.56 3.54
C ALA A 235 -33.08 22.82 3.59
N TYR A 236 -31.77 22.65 3.38
CA TYR A 236 -30.85 23.78 3.30
C TYR A 236 -31.20 24.73 2.15
N ILE A 237 -31.36 24.20 0.93
CA ILE A 237 -31.74 24.99 -0.26
C ILE A 237 -33.01 25.78 -0.01
N ASN A 238 -34.04 25.15 0.53
CA ASN A 238 -35.31 25.81 0.83
C ASN A 238 -35.15 26.95 1.86
N SER A 239 -34.33 26.75 2.88
CA SER A 239 -34.00 27.79 3.87
C SER A 239 -33.34 29.00 3.25
N GLU A 240 -32.37 28.76 2.34
CA GLU A 240 -31.67 29.83 1.60
C GLU A 240 -32.62 30.60 0.67
N VAL A 241 -33.52 29.89 -0.04
CA VAL A 241 -34.53 30.50 -0.89
C VAL A 241 -35.46 31.43 -0.08
N GLU A 242 -35.92 30.95 1.09
CA GLU A 242 -36.78 31.77 1.96
C GLU A 242 -36.05 32.98 2.55
N ALA A 243 -34.78 32.82 2.91
CA ALA A 243 -33.94 33.93 3.35
C ALA A 243 -33.78 35.02 2.28
N LYS A 244 -33.55 34.61 1.02
CA LYS A 244 -33.46 35.53 -0.13
C LYS A 244 -34.76 36.24 -0.41
N LYS A 245 -35.89 35.54 -0.37
CA LYS A 245 -37.21 36.17 -0.52
C LYS A 245 -37.47 37.20 0.58
N LYS A 246 -37.16 36.90 1.84
CA LYS A 246 -37.26 37.85 2.95
C LYS A 246 -36.34 39.07 2.76
N ALA A 247 -35.20 38.93 2.10
CA ALA A 247 -34.31 40.02 1.76
C ALA A 247 -34.77 40.89 0.56
N GLY A 248 -35.97 40.58 -0.04
CA GLY A 248 -36.60 41.39 -1.07
C GLY A 248 -36.39 40.91 -2.50
N TYR A 249 -35.80 39.72 -2.72
CA TYR A 249 -35.70 39.12 -4.05
C TYR A 249 -37.07 38.56 -4.45
N GLN A 250 -37.57 38.92 -5.66
CA GLN A 250 -38.89 38.45 -6.15
C GLN A 250 -38.80 37.03 -6.70
N ASP A 251 -37.74 36.70 -7.42
CA ASP A 251 -37.46 35.38 -7.99
C ASP A 251 -36.12 34.87 -7.56
N VAL A 252 -36.05 33.59 -7.16
CA VAL A 252 -34.82 32.87 -6.82
C VAL A 252 -34.74 31.67 -7.75
N ILE A 253 -33.74 31.68 -8.64
CA ILE A 253 -33.47 30.56 -9.55
C ILE A 253 -32.34 29.73 -8.98
N LEU A 254 -32.63 28.44 -8.74
CA LEU A 254 -31.66 27.47 -8.34
C LEU A 254 -30.99 26.89 -9.59
N LEU A 255 -29.70 27.16 -9.79
CA LEU A 255 -28.90 26.51 -10.82
C LEU A 255 -28.28 25.25 -10.22
N VAL A 256 -28.88 24.11 -10.47
CA VAL A 256 -28.34 22.81 -10.10
C VAL A 256 -27.64 22.24 -11.33
N ASP A 257 -26.35 22.02 -11.23
CA ASP A 257 -25.61 21.30 -12.26
C ASP A 257 -26.08 19.83 -12.24
N ARG A 258 -26.66 19.36 -13.35
CA ARG A 258 -27.19 17.98 -13.47
C ARG A 258 -26.11 16.89 -13.29
N TYR A 259 -24.85 17.26 -13.31
CA TYR A 259 -23.70 16.36 -13.15
C TYR A 259 -23.02 16.46 -11.77
N SER A 260 -23.61 17.17 -10.82
CA SER A 260 -23.03 17.43 -9.50
C SER A 260 -23.56 16.54 -8.39
N TRP A 261 -24.35 15.51 -8.75
CA TRP A 261 -24.85 14.50 -7.78
C TRP A 261 -24.20 13.14 -8.05
#